data_786ec23efaa80d847090450db8127b25
#
_entry.id   786ec23efaa80d847090450db8127b25
#
_cell.length_a   1.000
_cell.length_b   1.000
_cell.length_c   1.000
_cell.angle_alpha   90.00
_cell.angle_beta   90.00
_cell.angle_gamma   90.00
#
_symmetry.space_group_name_H-M   'P 1'
#
loop_
_entity.id
_entity.type
_entity.pdbx_description
1 polymer ?
#
loop_
_entity_poly.entity_id
_entity_poly.type
_entity_poly.pdbx_seq_one_letter_code
_entity_poly.pdbx_strand_id
1 'polypeptide(L)'
;MKALKYSDISLIPNYSDCSSRSNCDASVEIAGRNYKLPVIPSNMKSVIGVKQCKWLSENDYYYSMHRFDIDVQRFIEDANRDSWKTISISLGVKGSDKLLIEQIRASGARVDFVTIDIAHGYSRLMCDMIRFLRENLGKKVCVIAGNVCTPDAVVALSSWGADYVKVGIGQGGPCITKDKTGFTLPMFTTIRKCKDCYESHEDFNLSKRIPIIADGGVTCNGDIAKALAGGADLVMAGGLFACCSDSPSHSTEINGMLHKAYYGSASFENKRTRTHIEGKLKNIPSCGMNLKTKLIEI
;
A
#
# COMPACT_ATOMS: atom_id res chain seq x y z
N MET A 1 24.63 4.07 -13.32
CA MET A 1 23.59 5.14 -13.19
C MET A 1 23.29 5.33 -11.72
N LYS A 2 23.25 6.57 -11.20
CA LYS A 2 22.91 6.85 -9.80
C LYS A 2 21.43 6.53 -9.55
N ALA A 3 21.12 5.81 -8.47
CA ALA A 3 19.74 5.54 -8.08
C ALA A 3 19.13 6.75 -7.36
N LEU A 4 17.91 7.14 -7.72
CA LEU A 4 17.24 8.38 -7.33
C LEU A 4 16.06 8.15 -6.38
N LYS A 5 15.97 8.99 -5.34
CA LYS A 5 14.78 9.17 -4.48
C LYS A 5 13.89 10.27 -5.04
N TYR A 6 12.72 10.50 -4.45
CA TYR A 6 11.87 11.65 -4.80
C TYR A 6 12.55 13.00 -4.52
N SER A 7 13.38 13.08 -3.46
CA SER A 7 14.15 14.28 -3.13
C SER A 7 15.25 14.64 -4.14
N ASP A 8 15.67 13.66 -4.96
CA ASP A 8 16.76 13.84 -5.92
C ASP A 8 16.27 14.39 -7.27
N ILE A 9 14.95 14.54 -7.44
CA ILE A 9 14.33 15.01 -8.69
C ILE A 9 13.32 16.13 -8.45
N SER A 10 13.03 16.85 -9.50
CA SER A 10 11.91 17.80 -9.61
C SER A 10 11.15 17.57 -10.90
N LEU A 11 9.85 17.84 -10.90
CA LEU A 11 9.06 17.92 -12.13
C LEU A 11 9.26 19.30 -12.73
N ILE A 12 9.56 19.33 -14.02
CA ILE A 12 9.72 20.58 -14.75
C ILE A 12 8.34 21.05 -15.21
N PRO A 13 7.86 22.25 -14.81
CA PRO A 13 6.59 22.76 -15.28
C PRO A 13 6.64 22.98 -16.80
N ASN A 14 5.56 22.60 -17.47
CA ASN A 14 5.42 22.76 -18.90
C ASN A 14 4.22 23.66 -19.20
N TYR A 15 4.02 24.01 -20.48
CA TYR A 15 2.85 24.74 -20.90
C TYR A 15 1.56 24.02 -20.45
N SER A 16 0.59 24.79 -19.95
CA SER A 16 -0.72 24.29 -19.55
C SER A 16 -1.80 25.31 -19.94
N ASP A 17 -2.88 24.84 -20.51
CA ASP A 17 -4.12 25.56 -20.76
C ASP A 17 -5.16 25.36 -19.66
N CYS A 18 -4.82 24.59 -18.61
CA CYS A 18 -5.68 24.36 -17.46
C CYS A 18 -5.83 25.64 -16.63
N SER A 19 -7.05 26.21 -16.62
CA SER A 19 -7.34 27.47 -15.96
C SER A 19 -7.51 27.38 -14.43
N SER A 20 -7.78 26.17 -13.89
CA SER A 20 -7.96 25.92 -12.46
C SER A 20 -7.65 24.48 -12.11
N ARG A 21 -7.04 24.27 -10.92
CA ARG A 21 -6.84 22.91 -10.36
C ARG A 21 -8.14 22.13 -10.21
N SER A 22 -9.26 22.83 -9.97
CA SER A 22 -10.59 22.20 -9.86
C SER A 22 -11.08 21.55 -11.16
N ASN A 23 -10.44 21.86 -12.29
CA ASN A 23 -10.74 21.26 -13.59
C ASN A 23 -9.98 19.94 -13.83
N CYS A 24 -9.06 19.58 -12.92
CA CYS A 24 -8.29 18.35 -13.03
C CYS A 24 -9.06 17.20 -12.40
N ASP A 25 -9.22 16.10 -13.15
CA ASP A 25 -9.74 14.85 -12.63
C ASP A 25 -8.57 14.00 -12.10
N ALA A 26 -8.59 13.74 -10.79
CA ALA A 26 -7.61 12.90 -10.11
C ALA A 26 -8.17 11.49 -9.83
N SER A 27 -9.33 11.15 -10.35
CA SER A 27 -9.93 9.84 -10.14
C SER A 27 -9.11 8.73 -10.83
N VAL A 28 -9.27 7.51 -10.33
CA VAL A 28 -8.58 6.33 -10.85
C VAL A 28 -9.50 5.12 -10.84
N GLU A 29 -9.45 4.32 -11.88
CA GLU A 29 -10.11 3.02 -11.90
C GLU A 29 -9.20 1.94 -11.29
N ILE A 30 -9.71 1.19 -10.31
CA ILE A 30 -9.03 0.04 -9.70
C ILE A 30 -9.97 -1.17 -9.78
N ALA A 31 -9.58 -2.18 -10.54
CA ALA A 31 -10.37 -3.41 -10.73
C ALA A 31 -11.85 -3.14 -11.13
N GLY A 32 -12.07 -2.23 -12.08
CA GLY A 32 -13.41 -1.87 -12.59
C GLY A 32 -14.23 -0.97 -11.68
N ARG A 33 -13.62 -0.35 -10.67
CA ARG A 33 -14.26 0.60 -9.76
C ARG A 33 -13.55 1.94 -9.75
N ASN A 34 -14.30 3.02 -9.77
CA ASN A 34 -13.75 4.37 -9.71
C ASN A 34 -13.51 4.83 -8.26
N TYR A 35 -12.33 5.34 -8.00
CA TYR A 35 -11.91 5.95 -6.75
C TYR A 35 -11.44 7.39 -6.98
N LYS A 36 -11.66 8.26 -5.99
CA LYS A 36 -11.42 9.70 -6.13
C LYS A 36 -9.97 10.10 -6.28
N LEU A 37 -9.03 9.30 -5.74
CA LEU A 37 -7.61 9.61 -5.78
C LEU A 37 -6.77 8.34 -5.99
N PRO A 38 -5.63 8.41 -6.70
CA PRO A 38 -4.67 7.33 -6.83
C PRO A 38 -3.76 7.21 -5.58
N VAL A 39 -4.29 7.53 -4.39
CA VAL A 39 -3.53 7.58 -3.14
C VAL A 39 -4.15 6.67 -2.10
N ILE A 40 -3.32 5.84 -1.47
CA ILE A 40 -3.72 4.81 -0.53
C ILE A 40 -3.08 5.07 0.84
N PRO A 41 -3.84 5.24 1.92
CA PRO A 41 -3.28 5.18 3.27
C PRO A 41 -2.64 3.80 3.50
N SER A 42 -1.38 3.78 3.94
CA SER A 42 -0.64 2.52 4.14
C SER A 42 -1.38 1.60 5.10
N ASN A 43 -1.40 0.30 4.76
CA ASN A 43 -2.02 -0.78 5.53
C ASN A 43 -1.24 -1.10 6.83
N MET A 44 -1.06 -0.09 7.65
CA MET A 44 -0.30 -0.13 8.89
C MET A 44 -1.21 0.22 10.07
N LYS A 45 -1.04 -0.50 11.20
CA LYS A 45 -1.80 -0.26 12.44
C LYS A 45 -1.69 1.17 12.97
N SER A 46 -0.57 1.85 12.70
CA SER A 46 -0.36 3.25 13.06
C SER A 46 -0.95 4.27 12.08
N VAL A 47 -1.56 3.82 10.98
CA VAL A 47 -2.05 4.68 9.89
C VAL A 47 -3.56 4.63 9.77
N ILE A 48 -4.14 3.43 9.63
CA ILE A 48 -5.58 3.24 9.47
C ILE A 48 -6.14 2.15 10.40
N GLY A 49 -7.41 2.23 10.71
CA GLY A 49 -8.18 1.24 11.46
C GLY A 49 -9.58 1.08 10.88
N VAL A 50 -10.42 0.29 11.54
CA VAL A 50 -11.79 -0.02 11.06
C VAL A 50 -12.61 1.23 10.75
N LYS A 51 -12.55 2.24 11.63
CA LYS A 51 -13.32 3.49 11.46
C LYS A 51 -12.92 4.24 10.19
N GLN A 52 -11.61 4.37 9.92
CA GLN A 52 -11.10 5.03 8.72
C GLN A 52 -11.45 4.21 7.47
N CYS A 53 -11.30 2.88 7.50
CA CYS A 53 -11.65 1.99 6.39
C CYS A 53 -13.13 2.10 6.02
N LYS A 54 -14.03 2.16 7.02
CA LYS A 54 -15.47 2.36 6.78
C LYS A 54 -15.73 3.66 6.03
N TRP A 55 -15.16 4.76 6.53
CA TRP A 55 -15.33 6.06 5.91
C TRP A 55 -14.75 6.10 4.48
N LEU A 56 -13.54 5.52 4.26
CA LEU A 56 -12.91 5.44 2.94
C LEU A 56 -13.79 4.65 1.96
N SER A 57 -14.30 3.49 2.39
CA SER A 57 -15.22 2.66 1.60
C SER A 57 -16.48 3.42 1.18
N GLU A 58 -17.12 4.13 2.11
CA GLU A 58 -18.37 4.85 1.87
C GLU A 58 -18.19 6.07 0.95
N ASN A 59 -16.98 6.64 0.90
CA ASN A 59 -16.67 7.88 0.18
C ASN A 59 -15.85 7.70 -1.09
N ASP A 60 -15.73 6.48 -1.59
CA ASP A 60 -15.03 6.12 -2.83
C ASP A 60 -13.54 6.45 -2.82
N TYR A 61 -12.87 6.20 -1.68
CA TYR A 61 -11.42 6.16 -1.56
C TYR A 61 -10.95 4.73 -1.38
N TYR A 62 -9.89 4.35 -2.09
CA TYR A 62 -9.34 3.02 -1.93
C TYR A 62 -8.53 2.90 -0.63
N TYR A 63 -8.60 1.74 0.00
CA TYR A 63 -7.84 1.38 1.20
C TYR A 63 -7.49 -0.12 1.19
N SER A 64 -6.51 -0.51 1.99
CA SER A 64 -6.28 -1.88 2.37
C SER A 64 -6.18 -1.97 3.89
N MET A 65 -7.08 -2.72 4.56
CA MET A 65 -7.04 -2.89 6.01
C MET A 65 -5.81 -3.71 6.40
N HIS A 66 -5.08 -3.27 7.44
CA HIS A 66 -3.95 -4.02 7.97
C HIS A 66 -4.39 -5.34 8.65
N ARG A 67 -3.45 -6.27 8.86
CA ARG A 67 -3.69 -7.61 9.41
C ARG A 67 -3.20 -7.81 10.86
N PHE A 68 -2.82 -6.73 11.56
CA PHE A 68 -2.17 -6.80 12.85
C PHE A 68 -3.13 -6.45 14.00
N ASP A 69 -3.17 -7.30 15.06
CA ASP A 69 -4.05 -7.15 16.23
C ASP A 69 -5.51 -6.84 15.85
N ILE A 70 -6.02 -7.50 14.81
CA ILE A 70 -7.40 -7.40 14.36
C ILE A 70 -7.93 -8.78 14.02
N ASP A 71 -9.17 -9.03 14.36
CA ASP A 71 -9.94 -10.14 13.83
C ASP A 71 -10.41 -9.79 12.41
N VAL A 72 -9.67 -10.28 11.41
CA VAL A 72 -9.94 -9.99 9.99
C VAL A 72 -11.24 -10.65 9.55
N GLN A 73 -11.59 -11.83 10.09
CA GLN A 73 -12.84 -12.50 9.76
C GLN A 73 -14.03 -11.65 10.22
N ARG A 74 -14.01 -11.20 11.47
CA ARG A 74 -15.05 -10.32 12.01
C ARG A 74 -15.13 -9.00 11.24
N PHE A 75 -13.99 -8.43 10.85
CA PHE A 75 -13.96 -7.23 9.99
C PHE A 75 -14.70 -7.46 8.68
N ILE A 76 -14.49 -8.61 8.03
CA ILE A 76 -15.19 -8.98 6.77
C ILE A 76 -16.69 -9.14 7.02
N GLU A 77 -17.08 -9.84 8.08
CA GLU A 77 -18.48 -10.08 8.45
C GLU A 77 -19.22 -8.75 8.73
N ASP A 78 -18.62 -7.88 9.53
CA ASP A 78 -19.18 -6.56 9.85
C ASP A 78 -19.29 -5.68 8.58
N ALA A 79 -18.28 -5.68 7.71
CA ALA A 79 -18.30 -4.93 6.46
C ALA A 79 -19.37 -5.45 5.47
N ASN A 80 -19.58 -6.77 5.42
CA ASN A 80 -20.66 -7.36 4.62
C ASN A 80 -22.04 -7.02 5.18
N ARG A 81 -22.25 -7.19 6.50
CA ARG A 81 -23.50 -6.85 7.18
C ARG A 81 -23.87 -5.39 6.98
N ASP A 82 -22.90 -4.48 7.09
CA ASP A 82 -23.08 -3.05 6.94
C ASP A 82 -23.04 -2.58 5.47
N SER A 83 -22.96 -3.50 4.50
CA SER A 83 -22.99 -3.24 3.05
C SER A 83 -21.93 -2.23 2.58
N TRP A 84 -20.69 -2.35 3.04
CA TRP A 84 -19.61 -1.46 2.61
C TRP A 84 -19.41 -1.54 1.10
N LYS A 85 -19.13 -0.40 0.45
CA LYS A 85 -18.90 -0.34 -1.00
C LYS A 85 -17.67 -1.14 -1.41
N THR A 86 -16.59 -1.07 -0.61
CA THR A 86 -15.33 -1.78 -0.84
C THR A 86 -14.94 -2.55 0.42
N ILE A 87 -14.58 -3.84 0.27
CA ILE A 87 -14.02 -4.68 1.33
C ILE A 87 -12.62 -5.11 0.91
N SER A 88 -11.61 -4.51 1.52
CA SER A 88 -10.20 -4.75 1.21
C SER A 88 -9.42 -5.11 2.47
N ILE A 89 -8.72 -6.24 2.42
CA ILE A 89 -7.96 -6.81 3.55
C ILE A 89 -6.49 -7.01 3.17
N SER A 90 -5.64 -7.15 4.19
CA SER A 90 -4.26 -7.62 4.01
C SER A 90 -4.04 -8.98 4.65
N LEU A 91 -3.20 -9.79 4.01
CA LEU A 91 -2.77 -11.12 4.47
C LEU A 91 -1.25 -11.22 4.46
N GLY A 92 -0.72 -12.18 5.18
CA GLY A 92 0.65 -12.67 5.04
C GLY A 92 0.71 -13.91 4.15
N VAL A 93 1.68 -14.80 4.45
CA VAL A 93 1.92 -16.05 3.70
C VAL A 93 1.98 -17.27 4.63
N LYS A 94 1.45 -17.16 5.84
CA LYS A 94 1.48 -18.23 6.84
C LYS A 94 0.28 -19.17 6.69
N GLY A 95 0.32 -20.32 7.39
CA GLY A 95 -0.81 -21.24 7.44
C GLY A 95 -2.10 -20.63 7.98
N SER A 96 -2.00 -19.72 8.96
CA SER A 96 -3.16 -18.98 9.49
C SER A 96 -3.82 -18.08 8.43
N ASP A 97 -3.03 -17.51 7.52
CA ASP A 97 -3.57 -16.69 6.42
C ASP A 97 -4.31 -17.58 5.40
N LYS A 98 -3.81 -18.80 5.13
CA LYS A 98 -4.50 -19.78 4.28
C LYS A 98 -5.81 -20.25 4.89
N LEU A 99 -5.82 -20.54 6.19
CA LEU A 99 -7.04 -20.91 6.91
C LEU A 99 -8.11 -19.80 6.82
N LEU A 100 -7.72 -18.52 6.95
CA LEU A 100 -8.66 -17.42 6.78
C LEU A 100 -9.25 -17.37 5.36
N ILE A 101 -8.47 -17.65 4.32
CA ILE A 101 -8.96 -17.73 2.93
C ILE A 101 -9.99 -18.85 2.78
N GLU A 102 -9.74 -20.02 3.39
CA GLU A 102 -10.69 -21.13 3.39
C GLU A 102 -11.99 -20.78 4.12
N GLN A 103 -11.91 -20.07 5.23
CA GLN A 103 -13.08 -19.58 5.98
C GLN A 103 -13.89 -18.57 5.15
N ILE A 104 -13.22 -17.61 4.47
CA ILE A 104 -13.88 -16.66 3.55
C ILE A 104 -14.61 -17.43 2.44
N ARG A 105 -13.95 -18.42 1.83
CA ARG A 105 -14.58 -19.26 0.82
C ARG A 105 -15.80 -20.00 1.35
N ALA A 106 -15.68 -20.62 2.52
CA ALA A 106 -16.74 -21.42 3.14
C ALA A 106 -17.96 -20.57 3.55
N SER A 107 -17.74 -19.35 4.05
CA SER A 107 -18.81 -18.44 4.43
C SER A 107 -19.50 -17.78 3.23
N GLY A 108 -18.87 -17.77 2.05
CA GLY A 108 -19.35 -17.00 0.90
C GLY A 108 -19.31 -15.46 1.08
N ALA A 109 -18.64 -14.99 2.13
CA ALA A 109 -18.52 -13.56 2.41
C ALA A 109 -17.78 -12.82 1.29
N ARG A 110 -18.29 -11.66 0.91
CA ARG A 110 -17.66 -10.84 -0.13
C ARG A 110 -16.36 -10.23 0.39
N VAL A 111 -15.31 -10.39 -0.40
CA VAL A 111 -14.04 -9.64 -0.31
C VAL A 111 -13.72 -9.17 -1.72
N ASP A 112 -13.43 -7.89 -1.89
CA ASP A 112 -13.17 -7.31 -3.20
C ASP A 112 -11.67 -7.29 -3.51
N PHE A 113 -10.83 -7.03 -2.49
CA PHE A 113 -9.39 -6.92 -2.63
C PHE A 113 -8.66 -7.66 -1.52
N VAL A 114 -7.60 -8.35 -1.89
CA VAL A 114 -6.66 -8.99 -0.95
C VAL A 114 -5.25 -8.51 -1.24
N THR A 115 -4.62 -7.84 -0.26
CA THR A 115 -3.22 -7.44 -0.33
C THR A 115 -2.36 -8.47 0.39
N ILE A 116 -1.50 -9.20 -0.34
CA ILE A 116 -0.47 -10.06 0.26
C ILE A 116 0.74 -9.18 0.56
N ASP A 117 0.99 -8.92 1.85
CA ASP A 117 1.96 -7.94 2.33
C ASP A 117 3.06 -8.60 3.16
N ILE A 118 4.24 -8.77 2.55
CA ILE A 118 5.46 -9.30 3.19
C ILE A 118 6.68 -8.47 2.80
N ALA A 119 7.73 -8.54 3.61
CA ALA A 119 8.94 -7.72 3.44
C ALA A 119 9.69 -7.99 2.11
N HIS A 120 9.62 -9.24 1.61
CA HIS A 120 10.23 -9.65 0.34
C HIS A 120 9.26 -10.52 -0.46
N GLY A 121 8.58 -9.91 -1.43
CA GLY A 121 7.53 -10.56 -2.22
C GLY A 121 8.06 -11.49 -3.33
N TYR A 122 9.29 -11.33 -3.79
CA TYR A 122 9.86 -12.22 -4.80
C TYR A 122 10.34 -13.52 -4.18
N SER A 123 9.40 -14.37 -3.79
CA SER A 123 9.68 -15.59 -3.03
C SER A 123 8.69 -16.71 -3.35
N ARG A 124 9.10 -17.96 -3.10
CA ARG A 124 8.25 -19.13 -3.25
C ARG A 124 6.96 -19.03 -2.43
N LEU A 125 7.05 -18.52 -1.19
CA LEU A 125 5.89 -18.35 -0.32
C LEU A 125 4.84 -17.40 -0.91
N MET A 126 5.28 -16.34 -1.59
CA MET A 126 4.40 -15.42 -2.29
C MET A 126 3.71 -16.11 -3.48
N CYS A 127 4.48 -16.83 -4.29
CA CYS A 127 3.95 -17.61 -5.43
C CYS A 127 2.85 -18.58 -4.96
N ASP A 128 3.16 -19.37 -3.93
CA ASP A 128 2.24 -20.37 -3.38
C ASP A 128 0.97 -19.72 -2.79
N MET A 129 1.09 -18.53 -2.17
CA MET A 129 -0.06 -17.80 -1.62
C MET A 129 -0.94 -17.19 -2.71
N ILE A 130 -0.35 -16.59 -3.76
CA ILE A 130 -1.12 -16.06 -4.88
C ILE A 130 -1.92 -17.17 -5.57
N ARG A 131 -1.28 -18.32 -5.85
CA ARG A 131 -1.96 -19.47 -6.46
C ARG A 131 -3.08 -19.98 -5.57
N PHE A 132 -2.81 -20.13 -4.27
CA PHE A 132 -3.81 -20.57 -3.30
C PHE A 132 -5.02 -19.62 -3.24
N LEU A 133 -4.80 -18.30 -3.29
CA LEU A 133 -5.87 -17.31 -3.39
C LEU A 133 -6.71 -17.50 -4.67
N ARG A 134 -6.04 -17.69 -5.80
CA ARG A 134 -6.73 -17.90 -7.09
C ARG A 134 -7.55 -19.19 -7.14
N GLU A 135 -7.06 -20.25 -6.54
CA GLU A 135 -7.76 -21.53 -6.45
C GLU A 135 -9.00 -21.45 -5.55
N ASN A 136 -8.94 -20.67 -4.45
CA ASN A 136 -10.00 -20.61 -3.45
C ASN A 136 -11.02 -19.49 -3.70
N LEU A 137 -10.60 -18.30 -4.15
CA LEU A 137 -11.46 -17.12 -4.31
C LEU A 137 -11.65 -16.71 -5.78
N GLY A 138 -10.91 -17.33 -6.70
CA GLY A 138 -11.04 -17.09 -8.14
C GLY A 138 -10.56 -15.71 -8.62
N LYS A 139 -11.04 -15.29 -9.80
CA LYS A 139 -10.67 -14.02 -10.45
C LYS A 139 -11.52 -12.82 -10.03
N LYS A 140 -12.58 -13.03 -9.26
CA LYS A 140 -13.46 -11.94 -8.80
C LYS A 140 -12.80 -11.08 -7.71
N VAL A 141 -11.84 -11.64 -6.98
CA VAL A 141 -11.06 -10.93 -5.97
C VAL A 141 -9.82 -10.34 -6.61
N CYS A 142 -9.62 -9.05 -6.48
CA CYS A 142 -8.41 -8.38 -6.94
C CYS A 142 -7.25 -8.67 -5.96
N VAL A 143 -6.16 -9.24 -6.47
CA VAL A 143 -4.98 -9.62 -5.70
C VAL A 143 -3.86 -8.59 -5.90
N ILE A 144 -3.48 -7.93 -4.82
CA ILE A 144 -2.34 -7.03 -4.75
C ILE A 144 -1.21 -7.77 -4.04
N ALA A 145 -0.03 -7.83 -4.62
CA ALA A 145 1.09 -8.57 -4.04
C ALA A 145 2.35 -7.70 -3.90
N GLY A 146 3.08 -7.87 -2.80
CA GLY A 146 4.32 -7.12 -2.55
C GLY A 146 4.92 -7.36 -1.15
N ASN A 147 6.07 -6.71 -0.84
CA ASN A 147 6.75 -5.70 -1.68
C ASN A 147 7.89 -6.31 -2.50
N VAL A 148 8.12 -5.72 -3.64
CA VAL A 148 9.25 -6.03 -4.52
C VAL A 148 9.95 -4.73 -4.97
N CYS A 149 11.12 -4.82 -5.62
CA CYS A 149 11.84 -3.63 -6.08
C CYS A 149 12.57 -3.82 -7.42
N THR A 150 12.32 -4.92 -8.14
CA THR A 150 12.99 -5.23 -9.41
C THR A 150 11.99 -5.55 -10.52
N PRO A 151 12.32 -5.29 -11.80
CA PRO A 151 11.52 -5.67 -12.94
C PRO A 151 11.11 -7.14 -12.95
N ASP A 152 12.09 -8.05 -12.82
CA ASP A 152 11.86 -9.50 -12.82
C ASP A 152 10.84 -9.94 -11.76
N ALA A 153 10.90 -9.32 -10.58
CA ALA A 153 9.95 -9.59 -9.52
C ALA A 153 8.53 -9.14 -9.88
N VAL A 154 8.36 -7.98 -10.54
CA VAL A 154 7.05 -7.50 -11.00
C VAL A 154 6.46 -8.47 -12.03
N VAL A 155 7.27 -8.88 -13.01
CA VAL A 155 6.87 -9.86 -14.03
C VAL A 155 6.50 -11.20 -13.39
N ALA A 156 7.29 -11.69 -12.44
CA ALA A 156 7.02 -12.94 -11.73
C ALA A 156 5.70 -12.90 -10.96
N LEU A 157 5.44 -11.85 -10.16
CA LEU A 157 4.20 -11.73 -9.40
C LEU A 157 2.97 -11.67 -10.34
N SER A 158 3.09 -10.97 -11.47
CA SER A 158 2.08 -10.94 -12.52
C SER A 158 1.80 -12.35 -13.07
N SER A 159 2.85 -13.08 -13.44
CA SER A 159 2.73 -14.44 -13.99
C SER A 159 2.16 -15.44 -12.99
N TRP A 160 2.35 -15.21 -11.68
CA TRP A 160 1.76 -16.03 -10.62
C TRP A 160 0.28 -15.74 -10.40
N GLY A 161 -0.22 -14.60 -10.93
CA GLY A 161 -1.65 -14.25 -10.88
C GLY A 161 -2.00 -13.02 -10.05
N ALA A 162 -1.05 -12.15 -9.68
CA ALA A 162 -1.36 -10.86 -9.09
C ALA A 162 -2.00 -9.92 -10.13
N ASP A 163 -2.93 -9.06 -9.69
CA ASP A 163 -3.55 -8.01 -10.52
C ASP A 163 -2.83 -6.67 -10.37
N TYR A 164 -2.21 -6.43 -9.21
CA TYR A 164 -1.40 -5.24 -8.89
C TYR A 164 -0.14 -5.66 -8.15
N VAL A 165 0.95 -4.95 -8.37
CA VAL A 165 2.22 -5.19 -7.66
C VAL A 165 2.61 -3.98 -6.83
N LYS A 166 2.84 -4.21 -5.53
CA LYS A 166 3.32 -3.19 -4.60
C LYS A 166 4.85 -3.15 -4.63
N VAL A 167 5.42 -2.02 -5.09
CA VAL A 167 6.87 -1.82 -5.25
C VAL A 167 7.43 -0.89 -4.19
N GLY A 168 8.57 -1.26 -3.62
CA GLY A 168 9.29 -0.48 -2.60
C GLY A 168 9.75 -1.33 -1.43
N ILE A 169 11.06 -1.45 -1.25
CA ILE A 169 11.70 -2.16 -0.12
C ILE A 169 12.62 -1.20 0.62
N GLY A 170 12.44 -1.10 1.96
CA GLY A 170 13.30 -0.31 2.82
C GLY A 170 13.11 1.20 2.73
N GLN A 171 12.06 1.70 2.05
CA GLN A 171 11.85 3.14 1.80
C GLN A 171 10.81 3.79 2.72
N GLY A 172 10.05 3.01 3.48
CA GLY A 172 9.10 3.54 4.48
C GLY A 172 9.81 4.32 5.60
N GLY A 173 9.16 5.37 6.11
CA GLY A 173 9.72 6.23 7.17
C GLY A 173 10.20 5.48 8.42
N PRO A 174 9.43 4.53 9.00
CA PRO A 174 9.86 3.74 10.15
C PRO A 174 10.66 2.49 9.77
N CYS A 175 10.80 2.16 8.47
CA CYS A 175 11.50 0.97 8.00
C CYS A 175 13.02 1.09 8.20
N ILE A 176 13.63 0.05 8.77
CA ILE A 176 15.11 -0.08 8.91
C ILE A 176 15.65 -1.31 8.18
N THR A 177 14.87 -1.93 7.29
CA THR A 177 15.33 -3.08 6.48
C THR A 177 16.63 -2.77 5.76
N LYS A 178 16.72 -1.60 5.13
CA LYS A 178 17.95 -1.15 4.44
C LYS A 178 19.18 -1.09 5.36
N ASP A 179 18.99 -0.69 6.63
CA ASP A 179 20.08 -0.55 7.60
C ASP A 179 20.47 -1.92 8.19
N LYS A 180 19.52 -2.87 8.22
CA LYS A 180 19.73 -4.21 8.79
C LYS A 180 20.23 -5.23 7.77
N THR A 181 19.74 -5.15 6.54
CA THR A 181 19.96 -6.19 5.52
C THR A 181 20.78 -5.70 4.33
N GLY A 182 20.89 -4.37 4.14
CA GLY A 182 21.48 -3.75 2.96
C GLY A 182 20.58 -3.79 1.72
N PHE A 183 19.45 -4.53 1.75
CA PHE A 183 18.57 -4.65 0.59
C PHE A 183 17.60 -3.47 0.50
N THR A 184 17.75 -2.67 -0.55
CA THR A 184 16.88 -1.54 -0.86
C THR A 184 17.16 -1.01 -2.26
N LEU A 185 16.19 -0.31 -2.84
CA LEU A 185 16.39 0.51 -4.04
C LEU A 185 15.62 1.83 -3.87
N PRO A 186 16.22 3.01 -4.15
CA PRO A 186 15.55 4.30 -4.08
C PRO A 186 14.28 4.37 -4.92
N MET A 187 13.20 4.95 -4.37
CA MET A 187 11.84 4.78 -4.89
C MET A 187 11.63 5.27 -6.32
N PHE A 188 12.15 6.43 -6.70
CA PHE A 188 11.96 6.91 -8.07
C PHE A 188 12.60 5.96 -9.10
N THR A 189 13.82 5.50 -8.81
CA THR A 189 14.47 4.47 -9.65
C THR A 189 13.71 3.15 -9.65
N THR A 190 13.17 2.73 -8.51
CA THR A 190 12.35 1.51 -8.43
C THR A 190 11.14 1.60 -9.36
N ILE A 191 10.37 2.69 -9.28
CA ILE A 191 9.18 2.92 -10.10
C ILE A 191 9.55 2.89 -11.59
N ARG A 192 10.57 3.68 -11.98
CA ARG A 192 11.00 3.77 -13.37
C ARG A 192 11.37 2.40 -13.95
N LYS A 193 12.23 1.66 -13.23
CA LYS A 193 12.64 0.31 -13.68
C LYS A 193 11.48 -0.67 -13.73
N CYS A 194 10.61 -0.67 -12.73
CA CYS A 194 9.48 -1.59 -12.68
C CYS A 194 8.39 -1.26 -13.72
N LYS A 195 8.20 0.04 -14.08
CA LYS A 195 7.31 0.44 -15.16
C LYS A 195 7.78 -0.08 -16.50
N ASP A 196 9.09 0.10 -16.77
CA ASP A 196 9.68 -0.18 -18.08
C ASP A 196 9.97 -1.70 -18.27
N CYS A 197 9.63 -2.56 -17.29
CA CYS A 197 9.94 -4.00 -17.33
C CYS A 197 9.29 -4.74 -18.51
N TYR A 198 8.18 -4.25 -19.02
CA TYR A 198 7.47 -4.88 -20.15
C TYR A 198 8.09 -4.57 -21.51
N GLU A 199 8.85 -3.48 -21.63
CA GLU A 199 9.58 -3.13 -22.85
C GLU A 199 10.83 -4.00 -23.05
N SER A 200 11.33 -4.62 -21.97
CA SER A 200 12.58 -5.40 -21.95
C SER A 200 12.39 -6.92 -21.83
N HIS A 201 11.17 -7.43 -21.66
CA HIS A 201 10.88 -8.85 -21.44
C HIS A 201 9.96 -9.40 -22.55
N GLU A 202 10.47 -9.46 -23.77
CA GLU A 202 9.76 -10.00 -24.95
C GLU A 202 9.34 -11.47 -24.77
N ASP A 203 10.05 -12.24 -23.95
CA ASP A 203 9.81 -13.67 -23.70
C ASP A 203 8.58 -13.96 -22.81
N PHE A 204 8.06 -12.97 -22.09
CA PHE A 204 6.86 -13.13 -21.31
C PHE A 204 5.65 -12.70 -22.14
N ASN A 205 4.83 -13.68 -22.51
CA ASN A 205 3.54 -13.50 -23.21
C ASN A 205 2.51 -12.78 -22.30
N LEU A 206 2.91 -11.64 -21.71
CA LEU A 206 2.07 -10.79 -20.89
C LEU A 206 1.34 -9.82 -21.82
N SER A 207 0.13 -10.16 -22.16
CA SER A 207 -0.74 -9.38 -23.05
C SER A 207 -1.07 -7.98 -22.50
N LYS A 208 -0.73 -7.67 -21.22
CA LYS A 208 -1.05 -6.40 -20.58
C LYS A 208 -0.05 -6.07 -19.46
N ARG A 209 0.36 -4.79 -19.39
CA ARG A 209 1.15 -4.25 -18.28
C ARG A 209 0.36 -4.39 -16.95
N ILE A 210 1.00 -4.95 -15.91
CA ILE A 210 0.42 -4.97 -14.56
C ILE A 210 0.60 -3.59 -13.91
N PRO A 211 -0.45 -3.01 -13.29
CA PRO A 211 -0.33 -1.76 -12.56
C PRO A 211 0.57 -1.90 -11.32
N ILE A 212 1.36 -0.87 -11.03
CA ILE A 212 2.25 -0.82 -9.87
C ILE A 212 1.80 0.21 -8.84
N ILE A 213 1.90 -0.17 -7.56
CA ILE A 213 1.64 0.69 -6.41
C ILE A 213 2.98 1.08 -5.80
N ALA A 214 3.32 2.36 -5.84
CA ALA A 214 4.54 2.88 -5.22
C ALA A 214 4.36 2.97 -3.70
N ASP A 215 5.08 2.15 -2.92
CA ASP A 215 4.96 2.07 -1.47
C ASP A 215 6.24 2.50 -0.76
N GLY A 216 6.20 3.66 -0.13
CA GLY A 216 7.26 4.24 0.68
C GLY A 216 7.94 5.47 0.08
N GLY A 217 8.68 6.18 0.91
CA GLY A 217 9.45 7.36 0.54
C GLY A 217 8.65 8.66 0.37
N VAL A 218 7.33 8.60 0.44
CA VAL A 218 6.44 9.77 0.31
C VAL A 218 6.46 10.59 1.60
N THR A 219 6.81 11.86 1.51
CA THR A 219 6.90 12.80 2.63
C THR A 219 6.01 14.03 2.47
N CYS A 220 5.60 14.36 1.25
CA CYS A 220 4.73 15.47 0.91
C CYS A 220 3.91 15.18 -0.36
N ASN A 221 2.92 16.03 -0.67
CA ASN A 221 2.06 15.85 -1.85
C ASN A 221 2.86 15.86 -3.16
N GLY A 222 3.95 16.66 -3.24
CA GLY A 222 4.84 16.68 -4.39
C GLY A 222 5.51 15.32 -4.69
N ASP A 223 5.76 14.50 -3.67
CA ASP A 223 6.31 13.16 -3.86
C ASP A 223 5.28 12.22 -4.51
N ILE A 224 3.98 12.42 -4.23
CA ILE A 224 2.88 11.68 -4.91
C ILE A 224 2.93 12.00 -6.41
N ALA A 225 2.98 13.28 -6.77
CA ALA A 225 3.06 13.70 -8.17
C ALA A 225 4.31 13.12 -8.87
N LYS A 226 5.47 13.12 -8.19
CA LYS A 226 6.71 12.51 -8.72
C LYS A 226 6.59 11.00 -8.92
N ALA A 227 5.92 10.29 -7.99
CA ALA A 227 5.70 8.86 -8.13
C ALA A 227 4.81 8.53 -9.34
N LEU A 228 3.70 9.25 -9.52
CA LEU A 228 2.79 9.09 -10.65
C LEU A 228 3.48 9.45 -11.97
N ALA A 229 4.19 10.59 -12.03
CA ALA A 229 5.00 10.98 -13.20
C ALA A 229 6.12 9.98 -13.50
N GLY A 230 6.66 9.32 -12.48
CA GLY A 230 7.62 8.22 -12.62
C GLY A 230 7.04 6.96 -13.24
N GLY A 231 5.70 6.82 -13.22
CA GLY A 231 4.96 5.72 -13.83
C GLY A 231 4.28 4.77 -12.86
N ALA A 232 4.16 5.13 -11.57
CA ALA A 232 3.28 4.43 -10.66
C ALA A 232 1.81 4.69 -11.06
N ASP A 233 0.97 3.67 -10.93
CA ASP A 233 -0.48 3.80 -11.14
C ASP A 233 -1.17 4.27 -9.86
N LEU A 234 -0.64 3.87 -8.71
CA LEU A 234 -1.14 4.23 -7.38
C LEU A 234 0.04 4.51 -6.44
N VAL A 235 -0.21 5.31 -5.41
CA VAL A 235 0.79 5.68 -4.40
C VAL A 235 0.30 5.35 -3.01
N MET A 236 1.06 4.54 -2.27
CA MET A 236 0.78 4.22 -0.87
C MET A 236 1.63 5.12 0.04
N ALA A 237 0.97 5.85 0.94
CA ALA A 237 1.60 6.80 1.84
C ALA A 237 1.33 6.46 3.31
N GLY A 238 2.38 6.37 4.11
CA GLY A 238 2.28 6.11 5.55
C GLY A 238 2.34 7.40 6.38
N GLY A 239 3.44 8.13 6.31
CA GLY A 239 3.70 9.31 7.15
C GLY A 239 2.66 10.42 7.00
N LEU A 240 2.18 10.66 5.76
CA LEU A 240 1.16 11.67 5.46
C LEU A 240 -0.17 11.42 6.17
N PHE A 241 -0.50 10.16 6.47
CA PHE A 241 -1.74 9.80 7.14
C PHE A 241 -1.53 9.40 8.59
N ALA A 242 -0.34 8.90 8.96
CA ALA A 242 -0.01 8.61 10.35
C ALA A 242 -0.02 9.87 11.23
N CYS A 243 0.29 11.05 10.69
CA CYS A 243 0.24 12.33 11.40
C CYS A 243 -1.17 12.88 11.61
N CYS A 244 -2.20 12.30 10.99
CA CYS A 244 -3.57 12.75 11.16
C CYS A 244 -4.05 12.59 12.61
N SER A 245 -4.84 13.55 13.10
CA SER A 245 -5.34 13.58 14.47
C SER A 245 -6.16 12.34 14.83
N ASP A 246 -6.88 11.79 13.86
CA ASP A 246 -7.74 10.59 13.99
C ASP A 246 -7.04 9.29 13.58
N SER A 247 -5.73 9.28 13.26
CA SER A 247 -5.00 8.03 13.04
C SER A 247 -5.06 7.16 14.31
N PRO A 248 -5.12 5.80 14.19
CA PRO A 248 -5.33 4.93 15.34
C PRO A 248 -4.16 4.89 16.32
N SER A 249 -3.02 5.46 15.94
CA SER A 249 -1.82 5.43 16.75
C SER A 249 -1.92 6.32 17.99
N HIS A 250 -1.16 5.96 19.01
CA HIS A 250 -1.07 6.72 20.26
C HIS A 250 -0.56 8.15 20.03
N SER A 251 -1.12 9.11 20.77
CA SER A 251 -0.70 10.51 20.75
C SER A 251 0.10 10.82 22.01
N THR A 252 1.18 11.57 21.87
CA THR A 252 2.05 11.99 22.98
C THR A 252 2.39 13.47 22.81
N GLU A 253 2.33 14.23 23.87
CA GLU A 253 2.80 15.62 23.87
C GLU A 253 4.32 15.65 24.09
N ILE A 254 5.05 16.33 23.21
CA ILE A 254 6.49 16.52 23.28
C ILE A 254 6.77 18.02 23.07
N ASN A 255 7.33 18.68 24.08
CA ASN A 255 7.64 20.11 24.04
C ASN A 255 6.44 21.00 23.65
N GLY A 256 5.24 20.71 24.23
CA GLY A 256 4.02 21.46 23.94
C GLY A 256 3.36 21.15 22.59
N MET A 257 3.90 20.22 21.81
CA MET A 257 3.34 19.81 20.52
C MET A 257 2.84 18.38 20.55
N LEU A 258 1.67 18.15 19.96
CA LEU A 258 1.10 16.82 19.84
C LEU A 258 1.84 16.02 18.76
N HIS A 259 2.29 14.82 19.11
CA HIS A 259 2.94 13.87 18.23
C HIS A 259 2.13 12.59 18.12
N LYS A 260 2.21 11.92 16.99
CA LYS A 260 1.61 10.60 16.72
C LYS A 260 2.70 9.54 16.65
N ALA A 261 2.44 8.37 17.23
CA ALA A 261 3.33 7.22 17.15
C ALA A 261 3.24 6.61 15.73
N TYR A 262 4.36 6.58 14.99
CA TYR A 262 4.44 6.02 13.65
C TYR A 262 5.41 4.85 13.63
N TYR A 263 4.91 3.64 13.32
CA TYR A 263 5.67 2.40 13.32
C TYR A 263 5.17 1.44 12.25
N GLY A 264 6.09 0.60 11.76
CA GLY A 264 5.82 -0.35 10.68
C GLY A 264 5.44 -1.74 11.18
N SER A 265 5.07 -2.61 10.24
CA SER A 265 4.67 -4.00 10.48
C SER A 265 5.76 -4.85 11.15
N ALA A 266 7.03 -4.55 10.88
CA ALA A 266 8.19 -5.26 11.43
C ALA A 266 8.80 -4.56 12.65
N SER A 267 8.10 -3.64 13.30
CA SER A 267 8.55 -2.98 14.54
C SER A 267 8.23 -3.82 15.79
N PHE A 268 8.89 -3.48 16.90
CA PHE A 268 8.61 -4.09 18.20
C PHE A 268 7.16 -3.83 18.66
N GLU A 269 6.66 -2.61 18.46
CA GLU A 269 5.31 -2.17 18.83
C GLU A 269 4.23 -3.05 18.19
N ASN A 270 4.53 -3.59 17.01
CA ASN A 270 3.61 -4.45 16.29
C ASN A 270 3.82 -5.94 16.57
N LYS A 271 5.09 -6.40 16.60
CA LYS A 271 5.43 -7.83 16.79
C LYS A 271 5.43 -8.25 18.26
N ARG A 272 5.64 -7.32 19.20
CA ARG A 272 5.82 -7.58 20.63
C ARG A 272 6.94 -8.57 20.98
N THR A 273 7.84 -8.81 20.03
CA THR A 273 9.04 -9.63 20.19
C THR A 273 10.26 -8.83 19.80
N ARG A 274 11.46 -9.17 20.35
CA ARG A 274 12.71 -8.49 20.00
C ARG A 274 13.47 -9.14 18.84
N THR A 275 12.92 -10.22 18.27
CA THR A 275 13.56 -10.96 17.18
C THR A 275 13.03 -10.47 15.81
N HIS A 276 13.91 -10.43 14.82
CA HIS A 276 13.59 -10.03 13.43
C HIS A 276 12.92 -8.65 13.32
N ILE A 277 13.41 -7.67 14.09
CA ILE A 277 12.91 -6.29 14.05
C ILE A 277 13.56 -5.55 12.89
N GLU A 278 12.73 -5.07 11.94
CA GLU A 278 13.12 -4.27 10.77
C GLU A 278 12.34 -2.95 10.71
N GLY A 279 11.77 -2.52 11.81
CA GLY A 279 11.07 -1.25 11.97
C GLY A 279 11.38 -0.60 13.31
N LYS A 280 11.24 0.72 13.36
CA LYS A 280 11.40 1.52 14.58
C LYS A 280 10.17 2.39 14.82
N LEU A 281 9.91 2.70 16.09
CA LEU A 281 8.97 3.74 16.48
C LEU A 281 9.54 5.11 16.15
N LYS A 282 8.72 5.96 15.55
CA LYS A 282 8.96 7.40 15.42
C LYS A 282 7.79 8.17 16.02
N ASN A 283 8.08 9.22 16.74
CA ASN A 283 7.07 10.21 17.10
C ASN A 283 7.12 11.31 16.03
N ILE A 284 6.05 11.46 15.26
CA ILE A 284 5.94 12.47 14.21
C ILE A 284 4.95 13.56 14.65
N PRO A 285 5.23 14.84 14.38
CA PRO A 285 4.30 15.92 14.70
C PRO A 285 2.93 15.64 14.10
N SER A 286 1.87 15.85 14.88
CA SER A 286 0.51 15.79 14.35
C SER A 286 0.28 16.94 13.38
N CYS A 287 -0.35 16.65 12.23
CA CYS A 287 -0.71 17.71 11.29
C CYS A 287 -1.99 18.48 11.69
N GLY A 288 -2.62 18.11 12.81
CA GLY A 288 -3.87 18.73 13.28
C GLY A 288 -5.12 18.39 12.48
N MET A 289 -4.96 17.91 11.25
CA MET A 289 -6.06 17.50 10.37
C MET A 289 -6.46 16.03 10.59
N ASN A 290 -7.72 15.70 10.34
CA ASN A 290 -8.15 14.30 10.22
C ASN A 290 -7.89 13.75 8.82
N LEU A 291 -8.03 12.45 8.66
CA LEU A 291 -7.79 11.75 7.39
C LEU A 291 -8.63 12.30 6.23
N LYS A 292 -9.91 12.61 6.48
CA LYS A 292 -10.80 13.20 5.49
C LYS A 292 -10.28 14.52 4.94
N THR A 293 -9.93 15.44 5.83
CA THR A 293 -9.38 16.76 5.45
C THR A 293 -8.05 16.59 4.71
N LYS A 294 -7.23 15.66 5.16
CA LYS A 294 -5.93 15.38 4.53
C LYS A 294 -6.07 14.84 3.09
N LEU A 295 -7.06 13.99 2.84
CA LEU A 295 -7.34 13.50 1.47
C LEU A 295 -7.86 14.59 0.54
N ILE A 296 -8.61 15.57 1.07
CA ILE A 296 -9.09 16.72 0.28
C ILE A 296 -7.94 17.68 -0.04
N GLU A 297 -6.91 17.76 0.82
CA GLU A 297 -5.72 18.62 0.62
C GLU A 297 -4.77 18.05 -0.45
N ILE A 298 -4.76 16.72 -0.67
CA ILE A 298 -3.95 16.04 -1.68
C ILE A 298 -4.53 16.27 -3.06
#